data_1c46f902ccc7890cca6eba1beb4770e3
#
_entry.id   1c46f902ccc7890cca6eba1beb4770e3
#
_cell.length_a   1.000
_cell.length_b   1.000
_cell.length_c   1.000
_cell.angle_alpha   90.00
_cell.angle_beta   90.00
_cell.angle_gamma   90.00
#
_symmetry.space_group_name_H-M   'P 1'
#
loop_
_entity.id
_entity.type
_entity.pdbx_description
1 polymer ?
#
loop_
_entity_poly.entity_id
_entity_poly.type
_entity_poly.pdbx_seq_one_letter_code
_entity_poly.pdbx_strand_id
1 'polypeptide(L)'
;MKIGILQTGRSPDEIAGKYGQYDTLFRKLLAGRGFEFDTYAVLDDVLPDSVDAADGWLITGSKFGVYEPHSWIAPLESFLREAYAADIPIIGVCFGHQILAQALGGTVEKFDGGWSVGKVAYQTAKDEQATELMAFHQDQVTAIPDDAEVIGSTDFCQFAMLAYGNKALTVQPHPEFTADFMVDLLKARGDMLPDDIVEQANKNLAGDNANEQLADHFEHFFKTREIKL
;
A
#
# COMPACT_ATOMS: atom_id res chain seq x y z
N MET A 1 7.44 16.84 -10.41
CA MET A 1 7.67 16.34 -9.04
C MET A 1 8.23 14.94 -9.14
N LYS A 2 9.33 14.67 -8.45
CA LYS A 2 10.03 13.39 -8.46
C LYS A 2 9.55 12.53 -7.28
N ILE A 3 9.06 11.34 -7.55
CA ILE A 3 8.62 10.38 -6.54
C ILE A 3 9.61 9.22 -6.48
N GLY A 4 10.15 8.97 -5.30
CA GLY A 4 10.93 7.78 -5.02
C GLY A 4 10.02 6.61 -4.66
N ILE A 5 10.10 5.52 -5.42
CA ILE A 5 9.37 4.28 -5.11
C ILE A 5 10.29 3.37 -4.31
N LEU A 6 9.95 3.15 -3.06
CA LEU A 6 10.58 2.18 -2.16
C LEU A 6 9.94 0.81 -2.42
N GLN A 7 10.58 0.02 -3.26
CA GLN A 7 10.08 -1.29 -3.67
C GLN A 7 10.43 -2.33 -2.61
N THR A 8 9.41 -2.77 -1.86
CA THR A 8 9.51 -3.75 -0.77
C THR A 8 9.03 -5.15 -1.16
N GLY A 9 8.47 -5.28 -2.36
CA GLY A 9 7.98 -6.55 -2.88
C GLY A 9 8.08 -6.67 -4.39
N ARG A 10 7.86 -7.89 -4.88
CA ARG A 10 7.83 -8.22 -6.32
C ARG A 10 6.60 -8.99 -6.70
N SER A 11 6.13 -8.75 -7.92
CA SER A 11 5.13 -9.61 -8.54
C SER A 11 5.65 -11.05 -8.61
N PRO A 12 4.79 -12.07 -8.45
CA PRO A 12 5.19 -13.45 -8.74
C PRO A 12 5.78 -13.59 -10.15
N ASP A 13 6.79 -14.44 -10.29
CA ASP A 13 7.53 -14.62 -11.56
C ASP A 13 6.59 -15.03 -12.71
N GLU A 14 5.54 -15.78 -12.40
CA GLU A 14 4.53 -16.28 -13.36
C GLU A 14 3.76 -15.13 -14.03
N ILE A 15 3.60 -14.00 -13.34
CA ILE A 15 2.81 -12.85 -13.82
C ILE A 15 3.65 -11.60 -14.07
N ALA A 16 4.89 -11.55 -13.58
CA ALA A 16 5.78 -10.41 -13.73
C ALA A 16 6.04 -10.05 -15.21
N GLY A 17 6.14 -11.05 -16.09
CA GLY A 17 6.31 -10.83 -17.52
C GLY A 17 5.13 -10.11 -18.21
N LYS A 18 3.91 -10.26 -17.68
CA LYS A 18 2.68 -9.64 -18.20
C LYS A 18 2.46 -8.24 -17.64
N TYR A 19 2.67 -8.06 -16.34
CA TYR A 19 2.27 -6.85 -15.62
C TYR A 19 3.43 -5.92 -15.25
N GLY A 20 4.64 -6.46 -15.14
CA GLY A 20 5.80 -5.81 -14.54
C GLY A 20 5.89 -6.08 -13.03
N GLN A 21 6.83 -5.42 -12.38
CA GLN A 21 6.99 -5.45 -10.93
C GLN A 21 6.07 -4.41 -10.25
N TYR A 22 5.99 -4.41 -8.92
CA TYR A 22 5.09 -3.52 -8.18
C TYR A 22 5.38 -2.04 -8.46
N ASP A 23 6.64 -1.63 -8.61
CA ASP A 23 6.96 -0.27 -9.04
C ASP A 23 6.34 0.09 -10.39
N THR A 24 6.32 -0.85 -11.34
CA THR A 24 5.71 -0.68 -12.66
C THR A 24 4.19 -0.50 -12.56
N LEU A 25 3.53 -1.19 -11.62
CA LEU A 25 2.08 -1.02 -11.39
C LEU A 25 1.77 0.39 -10.89
N PHE A 26 2.55 0.93 -9.93
CA PHE A 26 2.37 2.30 -9.45
C PHE A 26 2.71 3.35 -10.51
N ARG A 27 3.73 3.12 -11.34
CA ARG A 27 4.03 4.00 -12.49
C ARG A 27 2.87 4.04 -13.49
N LYS A 28 2.18 2.93 -13.70
CA LYS A 28 0.98 2.86 -14.55
C LYS A 28 -0.20 3.58 -13.91
N LEU A 29 -0.47 3.32 -12.62
CA LEU A 29 -1.56 3.95 -11.88
C LEU A 29 -1.44 5.47 -11.85
N LEU A 30 -0.23 5.99 -11.69
CA LEU A 30 0.06 7.43 -11.60
C LEU A 30 0.53 8.05 -12.93
N ALA A 31 0.37 7.34 -14.05
CA ALA A 31 0.77 7.84 -15.37
C ALA A 31 -0.02 9.09 -15.77
N GLY A 32 0.64 10.05 -16.43
CA GLY A 32 0.00 11.29 -16.91
C GLY A 32 -0.25 12.35 -15.84
N ARG A 33 0.07 12.07 -14.56
CA ARG A 33 -0.17 12.97 -13.41
C ARG A 33 1.00 13.93 -13.11
N GLY A 34 2.00 14.02 -14.02
CA GLY A 34 3.12 14.95 -13.91
C GLY A 34 4.20 14.54 -12.90
N PHE A 35 4.31 13.24 -12.64
CA PHE A 35 5.37 12.66 -11.80
C PHE A 35 6.49 12.05 -12.63
N GLU A 36 7.71 12.17 -12.12
CA GLU A 36 8.88 11.38 -12.51
C GLU A 36 9.18 10.39 -11.40
N PHE A 37 9.67 9.20 -11.74
CA PHE A 37 9.85 8.14 -10.75
C PHE A 37 11.25 7.56 -10.77
N ASP A 38 11.88 7.48 -9.59
CA ASP A 38 13.03 6.61 -9.34
C ASP A 38 12.59 5.41 -8.48
N THR A 39 13.12 4.23 -8.77
CA THR A 39 12.83 3.01 -8.00
C THR A 39 14.07 2.57 -7.23
N TYR A 40 13.88 2.30 -5.94
CA TYR A 40 14.87 1.74 -5.03
C TYR A 40 14.41 0.37 -4.58
N ALA A 41 15.16 -0.67 -4.96
CA ALA A 41 14.82 -2.07 -4.61
C ALA A 41 15.20 -2.36 -3.15
N VAL A 42 14.42 -1.85 -2.21
CA VAL A 42 14.68 -1.95 -0.77
C VAL A 42 14.81 -3.41 -0.32
N LEU A 43 14.00 -4.31 -0.90
CA LEU A 43 14.08 -5.74 -0.59
C LEU A 43 15.42 -6.39 -1.01
N ASP A 44 16.26 -5.71 -1.78
CA ASP A 44 17.63 -6.11 -2.16
C ASP A 44 18.68 -5.27 -1.40
N ASP A 45 18.32 -4.66 -0.27
CA ASP A 45 19.16 -3.75 0.53
C ASP A 45 19.60 -2.47 -0.21
N VAL A 46 18.84 -2.03 -1.24
CA VAL A 46 19.09 -0.79 -1.98
C VAL A 46 18.16 0.31 -1.48
N LEU A 47 18.67 1.17 -0.62
CA LEU A 47 18.00 2.39 -0.14
C LEU A 47 18.55 3.63 -0.82
N PRO A 48 17.77 4.75 -0.86
CA PRO A 48 18.31 6.05 -1.27
C PRO A 48 19.44 6.52 -0.34
N ASP A 49 20.38 7.30 -0.89
CA ASP A 49 21.47 7.88 -0.10
C ASP A 49 21.00 8.96 0.88
N SER A 50 19.84 9.59 0.62
CA SER A 50 19.25 10.66 1.44
C SER A 50 17.73 10.68 1.25
N VAL A 51 17.01 11.14 2.28
CA VAL A 51 15.57 11.37 2.20
C VAL A 51 15.21 12.47 1.21
N ASP A 52 16.12 13.39 0.91
CA ASP A 52 15.97 14.48 -0.07
C ASP A 52 16.22 14.04 -1.54
N ALA A 53 16.48 12.75 -1.79
CA ALA A 53 16.72 12.24 -3.15
C ALA A 53 15.46 12.28 -4.04
N ALA A 54 14.27 12.47 -3.43
CA ALA A 54 12.99 12.66 -4.10
C ALA A 54 12.14 13.71 -3.38
N ASP A 55 11.14 14.26 -4.09
CA ASP A 55 10.18 15.23 -3.54
C ASP A 55 9.08 14.54 -2.71
N GLY A 56 8.96 13.23 -2.80
CA GLY A 56 8.00 12.40 -2.07
C GLY A 56 8.32 10.91 -2.20
N TRP A 57 7.82 10.11 -1.27
CA TRP A 57 8.09 8.68 -1.19
C TRP A 57 6.82 7.84 -1.31
N LEU A 58 6.86 6.79 -2.12
CA LEU A 58 5.81 5.79 -2.24
C LEU A 58 6.37 4.42 -1.85
N ILE A 59 5.77 3.77 -0.86
CA ILE A 59 6.19 2.44 -0.39
C ILE A 59 5.21 1.41 -0.94
N THR A 60 5.73 0.41 -1.65
CA THR A 60 4.90 -0.64 -2.26
C THR A 60 4.41 -1.68 -1.25
N GLY A 61 3.52 -2.56 -1.71
CA GLY A 61 3.19 -3.80 -1.01
C GLY A 61 4.35 -4.80 -0.99
N SER A 62 4.23 -5.81 -0.14
CA SER A 62 5.18 -6.92 0.00
C SER A 62 4.46 -8.21 0.39
N LYS A 63 5.08 -9.37 0.14
CA LYS A 63 4.64 -10.66 0.68
C LYS A 63 5.16 -10.93 2.10
N PHE A 64 6.07 -10.09 2.59
CA PHE A 64 6.70 -10.23 3.91
C PHE A 64 5.91 -9.48 4.97
N GLY A 65 5.96 -9.95 6.21
CA GLY A 65 5.48 -9.18 7.37
C GLY A 65 6.52 -8.14 7.82
N VAL A 66 6.07 -6.97 8.27
CA VAL A 66 6.97 -5.90 8.72
C VAL A 66 7.77 -6.27 9.99
N TYR A 67 7.31 -7.29 10.72
CA TYR A 67 7.93 -7.84 11.93
C TYR A 67 8.92 -8.99 11.63
N GLU A 68 9.07 -9.39 10.35
CA GLU A 68 10.00 -10.45 9.98
C GLU A 68 11.46 -9.97 10.03
N PRO A 69 12.43 -10.85 10.33
CA PRO A 69 13.83 -10.47 10.54
C PRO A 69 14.62 -10.29 9.24
N HIS A 70 14.09 -9.49 8.30
CA HIS A 70 14.81 -9.14 7.07
C HIS A 70 15.78 -7.98 7.30
N SER A 71 16.97 -8.03 6.68
CA SER A 71 18.05 -7.03 6.83
C SER A 71 17.61 -5.61 6.48
N TRP A 72 16.72 -5.47 5.52
CA TRP A 72 16.27 -4.18 4.98
C TRP A 72 15.16 -3.50 5.79
N ILE A 73 14.47 -4.20 6.72
CA ILE A 73 13.32 -3.62 7.48
C ILE A 73 13.78 -2.51 8.42
N ALA A 74 14.74 -2.77 9.30
CA ALA A 74 15.20 -1.75 10.25
C ALA A 74 15.84 -0.51 9.58
N PRO A 75 16.67 -0.65 8.52
CA PRO A 75 17.11 0.49 7.72
C PRO A 75 15.96 1.26 7.06
N LEU A 76 14.94 0.57 6.52
CA LEU A 76 13.77 1.21 5.93
C LEU A 76 12.99 2.01 6.96
N GLU A 77 12.72 1.45 8.15
CA GLU A 77 12.07 2.18 9.24
C GLU A 77 12.84 3.44 9.64
N SER A 78 14.17 3.36 9.72
CA SER A 78 15.01 4.53 10.03
C SER A 78 14.87 5.61 8.96
N PHE A 79 14.91 5.22 7.68
CA PHE A 79 14.70 6.11 6.55
C PHE A 79 13.32 6.78 6.58
N LEU A 80 12.27 6.00 6.89
CA LEU A 80 10.90 6.52 6.97
C LEU A 80 10.72 7.51 8.12
N ARG A 81 11.31 7.25 9.29
CA ARG A 81 11.31 8.21 10.41
C ARG A 81 12.01 9.51 10.03
N GLU A 82 13.14 9.43 9.33
CA GLU A 82 13.88 10.60 8.88
C GLU A 82 13.08 11.39 7.82
N ALA A 83 12.48 10.73 6.80
CA ALA A 83 11.64 11.38 5.81
C ALA A 83 10.40 12.04 6.43
N TYR A 84 9.77 11.37 7.41
CA TYR A 84 8.64 11.92 8.17
C TYR A 84 9.03 13.16 9.00
N ALA A 85 10.20 13.13 9.67
CA ALA A 85 10.72 14.25 10.43
C ALA A 85 11.13 15.43 9.52
N ALA A 86 11.57 15.16 8.28
CA ALA A 86 11.91 16.16 7.28
C ALA A 86 10.68 16.72 6.52
N ASP A 87 9.47 16.35 6.91
CA ASP A 87 8.21 16.76 6.27
C ASP A 87 8.10 16.39 4.78
N ILE A 88 8.81 15.35 4.31
CA ILE A 88 8.69 14.84 2.95
C ILE A 88 7.44 13.96 2.85
N PRO A 89 6.53 14.17 1.85
CA PRO A 89 5.29 13.42 1.74
C PRO A 89 5.52 11.93 1.53
N ILE A 90 4.81 11.09 2.27
CA ILE A 90 4.91 9.65 2.20
C ILE A 90 3.54 9.06 1.87
N ILE A 91 3.48 8.18 0.86
CA ILE A 91 2.35 7.30 0.61
C ILE A 91 2.79 5.86 0.85
N GLY A 92 2.01 5.11 1.64
CA GLY A 92 2.24 3.69 1.91
C GLY A 92 1.06 2.83 1.49
N VAL A 93 1.33 1.72 0.79
CA VAL A 93 0.29 0.78 0.32
C VAL A 93 0.57 -0.61 0.86
N CYS A 94 -0.42 -1.23 1.50
CA CYS A 94 -0.38 -2.56 2.10
C CYS A 94 0.80 -2.71 3.08
N PHE A 95 1.89 -3.39 2.71
CA PHE A 95 3.12 -3.42 3.50
C PHE A 95 3.62 -2.00 3.82
N GLY A 96 3.54 -1.07 2.84
CA GLY A 96 3.94 0.33 3.04
C GLY A 96 3.10 1.06 4.10
N HIS A 97 1.81 0.74 4.19
CA HIS A 97 0.93 1.22 5.26
C HIS A 97 1.36 0.66 6.62
N GLN A 98 1.65 -0.62 6.67
CA GLN A 98 2.04 -1.32 7.89
C GLN A 98 3.42 -0.88 8.41
N ILE A 99 4.43 -0.80 7.51
CA ILE A 99 5.79 -0.42 7.92
C ILE A 99 5.88 1.02 8.41
N LEU A 100 5.11 1.95 7.83
CA LEU A 100 5.07 3.32 8.33
C LEU A 100 4.42 3.39 9.71
N ALA A 101 3.31 2.66 9.94
CA ALA A 101 2.68 2.57 11.25
C ALA A 101 3.66 2.02 12.29
N GLN A 102 4.36 0.91 11.99
CA GLN A 102 5.37 0.33 12.88
C GLN A 102 6.53 1.29 13.14
N ALA A 103 7.07 1.93 12.11
CA ALA A 103 8.18 2.88 12.23
C ALA A 103 7.87 4.07 13.15
N LEU A 104 6.59 4.48 13.21
CA LEU A 104 6.12 5.61 14.02
C LEU A 104 5.51 5.18 15.38
N GLY A 105 5.65 3.91 15.77
CA GLY A 105 5.28 3.42 17.10
C GLY A 105 3.93 2.71 17.18
N GLY A 106 3.28 2.46 16.06
CA GLY A 106 2.11 1.59 15.96
C GLY A 106 2.47 0.10 16.07
N THR A 107 1.46 -0.75 16.04
CA THR A 107 1.61 -2.22 16.12
C THR A 107 1.01 -2.86 14.88
N VAL A 108 1.73 -3.82 14.31
CA VAL A 108 1.28 -4.64 13.18
C VAL A 108 1.37 -6.10 13.56
N GLU A 109 0.33 -6.85 13.29
CA GLU A 109 0.24 -8.26 13.66
C GLU A 109 -0.37 -9.07 12.51
N LYS A 110 -0.02 -10.35 12.48
CA LYS A 110 -0.75 -11.32 11.68
C LYS A 110 -2.14 -11.49 12.28
N PHE A 111 -3.17 -11.15 11.50
CA PHE A 111 -4.53 -11.10 12.00
C PHE A 111 -5.13 -12.51 12.14
N ASP A 112 -5.56 -12.87 13.33
CA ASP A 112 -6.16 -14.19 13.64
C ASP A 112 -7.48 -14.44 12.91
N GLY A 113 -8.18 -13.38 12.47
CA GLY A 113 -9.41 -13.46 11.70
C GLY A 113 -9.22 -13.93 10.25
N GLY A 114 -7.99 -14.19 9.82
CA GLY A 114 -7.68 -14.72 8.49
C GLY A 114 -7.37 -13.64 7.45
N TRP A 115 -7.79 -13.87 6.21
CA TRP A 115 -7.40 -13.12 5.03
C TRP A 115 -8.51 -12.19 4.51
N SER A 116 -8.13 -11.02 4.04
CA SER A 116 -8.94 -10.15 3.17
C SER A 116 -8.40 -10.20 1.75
N VAL A 117 -9.17 -10.76 0.82
CA VAL A 117 -8.72 -11.01 -0.57
C VAL A 117 -9.86 -10.72 -1.55
N GLY A 118 -9.51 -10.11 -2.69
CA GLY A 118 -10.47 -9.74 -3.72
C GLY A 118 -10.98 -8.31 -3.57
N LYS A 119 -12.13 -8.01 -4.16
CA LYS A 119 -12.73 -6.68 -4.11
C LYS A 119 -13.48 -6.48 -2.79
N VAL A 120 -13.14 -5.42 -2.06
CA VAL A 120 -13.63 -5.08 -0.73
C VAL A 120 -14.13 -3.63 -0.72
N ALA A 121 -15.25 -3.39 -0.05
CA ALA A 121 -15.84 -2.06 0.13
C ALA A 121 -15.26 -1.41 1.40
N TYR A 122 -14.56 -0.28 1.23
CA TYR A 122 -13.96 0.52 2.29
C TYR A 122 -14.84 1.74 2.59
N GLN A 123 -15.24 1.91 3.84
CA GLN A 123 -15.96 3.10 4.28
C GLN A 123 -14.96 4.20 4.63
N THR A 124 -15.03 5.34 3.97
CA THR A 124 -14.22 6.52 4.30
C THR A 124 -15.03 7.52 5.13
N ALA A 125 -14.34 8.43 5.82
CA ALA A 125 -15.00 9.40 6.69
C ALA A 125 -15.82 10.46 5.92
N LYS A 126 -15.51 10.68 4.65
CA LYS A 126 -16.11 11.75 3.82
C LYS A 126 -17.07 11.26 2.75
N ASP A 127 -16.99 10.00 2.34
CA ASP A 127 -17.84 9.47 1.29
C ASP A 127 -19.11 8.84 1.87
N GLU A 128 -20.27 9.19 1.32
CA GLU A 128 -21.56 8.56 1.67
C GLU A 128 -21.62 7.09 1.19
N GLN A 129 -20.85 6.74 0.17
CA GLN A 129 -20.80 5.40 -0.41
C GLN A 129 -19.42 4.78 -0.19
N ALA A 130 -19.42 3.49 0.10
CA ALA A 130 -18.17 2.74 0.26
C ALA A 130 -17.38 2.70 -1.05
N THR A 131 -16.06 2.81 -0.94
CA THR A 131 -15.10 2.76 -2.05
C THR A 131 -14.62 1.33 -2.27
N GLU A 132 -14.89 0.74 -3.44
CA GLU A 132 -14.48 -0.63 -3.76
C GLU A 132 -13.03 -0.67 -4.28
N LEU A 133 -12.16 -1.40 -3.58
CA LEU A 133 -10.73 -1.57 -3.90
C LEU A 133 -10.31 -3.03 -3.72
N MET A 134 -9.20 -3.41 -4.36
CA MET A 134 -8.64 -4.75 -4.19
C MET A 134 -7.89 -4.89 -2.88
N ALA A 135 -8.10 -6.00 -2.18
CA ALA A 135 -7.38 -6.41 -1.00
C ALA A 135 -6.61 -7.71 -1.26
N PHE A 136 -5.44 -7.85 -0.65
CA PHE A 136 -4.68 -9.10 -0.58
C PHE A 136 -3.77 -9.06 0.65
N HIS A 137 -4.33 -9.29 1.84
CA HIS A 137 -3.57 -9.22 3.08
C HIS A 137 -4.18 -10.10 4.19
N GLN A 138 -3.33 -10.54 5.10
CA GLN A 138 -3.71 -11.08 6.40
C GLN A 138 -3.24 -10.15 7.52
N ASP A 139 -2.00 -9.65 7.42
CA ASP A 139 -1.43 -8.75 8.41
C ASP A 139 -2.17 -7.41 8.41
N GLN A 140 -2.32 -6.84 9.60
CA GLN A 140 -3.02 -5.58 9.81
C GLN A 140 -2.32 -4.71 10.86
N VAL A 141 -2.48 -3.40 10.75
CA VAL A 141 -2.25 -2.48 11.86
C VAL A 141 -3.29 -2.77 12.93
N THR A 142 -2.85 -3.05 14.17
CA THR A 142 -3.72 -3.35 15.33
C THR A 142 -3.69 -2.23 16.37
N ALA A 143 -2.67 -1.36 16.33
CA ALA A 143 -2.64 -0.11 17.09
C ALA A 143 -1.98 0.98 16.22
N ILE A 144 -2.64 2.13 16.13
CA ILE A 144 -2.14 3.26 15.34
C ILE A 144 -1.14 4.10 16.14
N PRO A 145 -0.17 4.75 15.48
CA PRO A 145 0.67 5.77 16.10
C PRO A 145 -0.13 6.98 16.62
N ASP A 146 0.43 7.71 17.60
CA ASP A 146 -0.23 8.88 18.22
C ASP A 146 -0.59 9.98 17.21
N ASP A 147 0.22 10.15 16.15
CA ASP A 147 0.01 11.16 15.10
C ASP A 147 -0.95 10.70 13.99
N ALA A 148 -1.49 9.48 14.06
CA ALA A 148 -2.33 8.90 13.01
C ALA A 148 -3.82 9.07 13.30
N GLU A 149 -4.58 9.36 12.25
CA GLU A 149 -6.05 9.39 12.25
C GLU A 149 -6.60 8.32 11.29
N VAL A 150 -7.66 7.62 11.69
CA VAL A 150 -8.37 6.67 10.83
C VAL A 150 -9.26 7.42 9.88
N ILE A 151 -9.01 7.29 8.57
CA ILE A 151 -9.81 7.93 7.52
C ILE A 151 -10.55 6.92 6.64
N GLY A 152 -10.33 5.63 6.84
CA GLY A 152 -11.07 4.57 6.17
C GLY A 152 -10.95 3.23 6.90
N SER A 153 -12.04 2.43 6.86
CA SER A 153 -12.13 1.15 7.56
C SER A 153 -13.05 0.17 6.85
N THR A 154 -13.00 -1.09 7.28
CA THR A 154 -14.00 -2.13 7.01
C THR A 154 -14.32 -2.85 8.31
N ASP A 155 -15.36 -3.69 8.33
CA ASP A 155 -15.65 -4.56 9.49
C ASP A 155 -14.49 -5.53 9.78
N PHE A 156 -13.70 -5.88 8.75
CA PHE A 156 -12.56 -6.79 8.88
C PHE A 156 -11.24 -6.05 9.21
N CYS A 157 -11.05 -4.83 8.71
CA CYS A 157 -9.83 -4.04 8.87
C CYS A 157 -10.17 -2.65 9.41
N GLN A 158 -10.05 -2.49 10.74
CA GLN A 158 -10.41 -1.25 11.43
C GLN A 158 -9.54 -0.05 11.01
N PHE A 159 -8.27 -0.27 10.76
CA PHE A 159 -7.28 0.77 10.42
C PHE A 159 -6.85 0.66 8.96
N ALA A 160 -7.84 0.59 8.05
CA ALA A 160 -7.57 0.33 6.63
C ALA A 160 -6.95 1.51 5.88
N MET A 161 -7.22 2.74 6.30
CA MET A 161 -6.62 3.95 5.74
C MET A 161 -6.28 4.92 6.87
N LEU A 162 -5.05 5.42 6.86
CA LEU A 162 -4.54 6.33 7.89
C LEU A 162 -3.99 7.61 7.27
N ALA A 163 -4.33 8.73 7.93
CA ALA A 163 -3.74 10.04 7.69
C ALA A 163 -2.78 10.39 8.86
N TYR A 164 -1.63 10.95 8.54
CA TYR A 164 -0.66 11.44 9.51
C TYR A 164 -0.49 12.95 9.31
N GLY A 165 -1.52 13.68 9.70
CA GLY A 165 -1.62 15.11 9.41
C GLY A 165 -1.48 15.38 7.90
N ASN A 166 -0.56 16.28 7.53
CA ASN A 166 -0.20 16.56 6.13
C ASN A 166 1.11 15.87 5.67
N LYS A 167 1.63 14.92 6.46
CA LYS A 167 2.93 14.28 6.21
C LYS A 167 2.83 12.94 5.49
N ALA A 168 1.81 12.13 5.82
CA ALA A 168 1.64 10.84 5.17
C ALA A 168 0.17 10.45 4.99
N LEU A 169 -0.07 9.67 3.96
CA LEU A 169 -1.32 9.01 3.63
C LEU A 169 -1.04 7.53 3.36
N THR A 170 -1.68 6.63 4.10
CA THR A 170 -1.44 5.20 3.91
C THR A 170 -2.72 4.40 3.80
N VAL A 171 -2.70 3.36 2.98
CA VAL A 171 -3.87 2.52 2.69
C VAL A 171 -3.50 1.05 2.70
N GLN A 172 -4.35 0.21 3.28
CA GLN A 172 -4.20 -1.24 3.28
C GLN A 172 -4.60 -1.87 1.93
N PRO A 173 -5.65 -1.38 1.21
CA PRO A 173 -5.97 -1.88 -0.12
C PRO A 173 -4.93 -1.52 -1.18
N HIS A 174 -5.02 -2.20 -2.32
CA HIS A 174 -4.15 -2.09 -3.48
C HIS A 174 -4.83 -1.34 -4.64
N PRO A 175 -4.70 -0.01 -4.77
CA PRO A 175 -5.26 0.72 -5.92
C PRO A 175 -4.53 0.39 -7.23
N GLU A 176 -3.32 -0.14 -7.17
CA GLU A 176 -2.53 -0.55 -8.33
C GLU A 176 -2.96 -1.90 -8.92
N PHE A 177 -3.80 -2.68 -8.22
CA PHE A 177 -4.27 -3.97 -8.70
C PHE A 177 -5.56 -3.82 -9.52
N THR A 178 -5.50 -4.24 -10.78
CA THR A 178 -6.69 -4.41 -11.62
C THR A 178 -7.37 -5.76 -11.35
N ALA A 179 -8.60 -5.93 -11.79
CA ALA A 179 -9.29 -7.23 -11.71
C ALA A 179 -8.50 -8.35 -12.41
N ASP A 180 -7.95 -8.07 -13.61
CA ASP A 180 -7.13 -9.04 -14.35
C ASP A 180 -5.85 -9.41 -13.59
N PHE A 181 -5.19 -8.41 -12.97
CA PHE A 181 -4.01 -8.67 -12.13
C PHE A 181 -4.39 -9.56 -10.95
N MET A 182 -5.51 -9.28 -10.27
CA MET A 182 -5.97 -10.06 -9.13
C MET A 182 -6.31 -11.51 -9.52
N VAL A 183 -6.97 -11.72 -10.67
CA VAL A 183 -7.25 -13.07 -11.19
C VAL A 183 -5.95 -13.87 -11.38
N ASP A 184 -4.93 -13.27 -11.98
CA ASP A 184 -3.66 -13.95 -12.22
C ASP A 184 -2.83 -14.08 -10.94
N LEU A 185 -2.93 -13.13 -10.01
CA LEU A 185 -2.31 -13.21 -8.67
C LEU A 185 -2.92 -14.37 -7.85
N LEU A 186 -4.23 -14.54 -7.88
CA LEU A 186 -4.91 -15.66 -7.23
C LEU A 186 -4.48 -17.02 -7.80
N LYS A 187 -4.24 -17.13 -9.11
CA LYS A 187 -3.68 -18.36 -9.72
C LYS A 187 -2.23 -18.62 -9.27
N ALA A 188 -1.43 -17.55 -9.12
CA ALA A 188 -0.01 -17.67 -8.75
C ALA A 188 0.21 -17.87 -7.24
N ARG A 189 -0.74 -17.45 -6.39
CA ARG A 189 -0.62 -17.42 -4.93
C ARG A 189 -1.76 -18.09 -4.19
N GLY A 190 -2.77 -18.59 -4.90
CA GLY A 190 -3.97 -19.19 -4.29
C GLY A 190 -3.66 -20.36 -3.36
N ASP A 191 -2.60 -21.13 -3.63
CA ASP A 191 -2.16 -22.26 -2.79
C ASP A 191 -1.76 -21.85 -1.35
N MET A 192 -1.54 -20.54 -1.11
CA MET A 192 -1.22 -19.99 0.22
C MET A 192 -2.48 -19.60 1.00
N LEU A 193 -3.64 -19.62 0.37
CA LEU A 193 -4.91 -19.14 0.91
C LEU A 193 -5.85 -20.34 1.18
N PRO A 194 -6.77 -20.22 2.14
CA PRO A 194 -7.88 -21.16 2.26
C PRO A 194 -8.74 -21.19 0.98
N ASP A 195 -9.22 -22.37 0.59
CA ASP A 195 -9.97 -22.58 -0.65
C ASP A 195 -11.24 -21.71 -0.75
N ASP A 196 -11.95 -21.54 0.38
CA ASP A 196 -13.15 -20.72 0.47
C ASP A 196 -12.87 -19.23 0.24
N ILE A 197 -11.72 -18.72 0.67
CA ILE A 197 -11.28 -17.35 0.41
C ILE A 197 -11.00 -17.16 -1.09
N VAL A 198 -10.31 -18.10 -1.72
CA VAL A 198 -10.04 -18.07 -3.18
C VAL A 198 -11.34 -18.10 -3.98
N GLU A 199 -12.27 -18.96 -3.59
CA GLU A 199 -13.58 -19.08 -4.25
C GLU A 199 -14.40 -17.79 -4.11
N GLN A 200 -14.45 -17.20 -2.90
CA GLN A 200 -15.15 -15.96 -2.64
C GLN A 200 -14.51 -14.78 -3.41
N ALA A 201 -13.19 -14.66 -3.38
CA ALA A 201 -12.49 -13.62 -4.11
C ALA A 201 -12.80 -13.66 -5.61
N ASN A 202 -12.73 -14.84 -6.25
CA ASN A 202 -13.04 -15.00 -7.67
C ASN A 202 -14.47 -14.59 -8.06
N LYS A 203 -15.44 -14.71 -7.14
CA LYS A 203 -16.84 -14.29 -7.39
C LYS A 203 -17.01 -12.76 -7.41
N ASN A 204 -16.14 -12.01 -6.73
CA ASN A 204 -16.32 -10.58 -6.46
C ASN A 204 -15.39 -9.67 -7.28
N LEU A 205 -14.59 -10.19 -8.21
CA LEU A 205 -13.63 -9.38 -8.98
C LEU A 205 -14.27 -8.55 -10.09
N ALA A 206 -15.48 -8.88 -10.52
CA ALA A 206 -16.14 -8.21 -11.63
C ALA A 206 -16.63 -6.79 -11.26
N GLY A 207 -16.72 -5.92 -12.27
CA GLY A 207 -17.19 -4.55 -12.14
C GLY A 207 -16.08 -3.54 -11.87
N ASP A 208 -16.46 -2.26 -11.86
CA ASP A 208 -15.54 -1.16 -11.66
C ASP A 208 -14.97 -1.18 -10.23
N ASN A 209 -13.76 -0.67 -10.10
CA ASN A 209 -13.12 -0.39 -8.81
C ASN A 209 -12.69 1.08 -8.78
N ALA A 210 -12.37 1.59 -7.60
CA ALA A 210 -12.04 2.99 -7.38
C ALA A 210 -10.53 3.28 -7.51
N ASN A 211 -9.79 2.51 -8.31
CA ASN A 211 -8.35 2.68 -8.47
C ASN A 211 -7.98 4.09 -8.91
N GLU A 212 -8.66 4.63 -9.94
CA GLU A 212 -8.42 5.97 -10.45
C GLU A 212 -8.79 7.05 -9.41
N GLN A 213 -9.88 6.87 -8.66
CA GLN A 213 -10.26 7.78 -7.59
C GLN A 213 -9.17 7.86 -6.52
N LEU A 214 -8.61 6.70 -6.10
CA LEU A 214 -7.54 6.69 -5.12
C LEU A 214 -6.23 7.25 -5.71
N ALA A 215 -5.96 7.02 -7.00
CA ALA A 215 -4.84 7.66 -7.70
C ALA A 215 -4.98 9.20 -7.73
N ASP A 216 -6.20 9.75 -7.89
CA ASP A 216 -6.46 11.19 -7.80
C ASP A 216 -6.17 11.72 -6.38
N HIS A 217 -6.53 10.97 -5.34
CA HIS A 217 -6.17 11.32 -3.95
C HIS A 217 -4.66 11.29 -3.71
N PHE A 218 -3.94 10.31 -4.24
CA PHE A 218 -2.49 10.23 -4.15
C PHE A 218 -1.81 11.40 -4.86
N GLU A 219 -2.27 11.72 -6.09
CA GLU A 219 -1.79 12.89 -6.83
C GLU A 219 -2.02 14.17 -6.05
N HIS A 220 -3.25 14.37 -5.56
CA HIS A 220 -3.61 15.55 -4.79
C HIS A 220 -2.74 15.70 -3.55
N PHE A 221 -2.61 14.62 -2.77
CA PHE A 221 -1.79 14.62 -1.57
C PHE A 221 -0.31 14.96 -1.85
N PHE A 222 0.32 14.32 -2.85
CA PHE A 222 1.70 14.63 -3.20
C PHE A 222 1.89 16.09 -3.60
N LYS A 223 0.93 16.68 -4.32
CA LYS A 223 1.04 18.06 -4.84
C LYS A 223 0.67 19.13 -3.81
N THR A 224 -0.26 18.86 -2.92
CA THR A 224 -0.86 19.88 -2.04
C THR A 224 -0.70 19.60 -0.56
N ARG A 225 -0.38 18.38 -0.18
CA ARG A 225 -0.33 17.89 1.21
C ARG A 225 -1.71 17.84 1.90
N GLU A 226 -2.78 18.02 1.14
CA GLU A 226 -4.15 17.89 1.65
C GLU A 226 -4.70 16.49 1.43
N ILE A 227 -5.40 15.95 2.43
CA ILE A 227 -6.05 14.64 2.38
C ILE A 227 -7.56 14.86 2.19
N LYS A 228 -8.12 14.26 1.14
CA LYS A 228 -9.53 14.42 0.74
C LYS A 228 -10.37 13.15 0.88
N LEU A 229 -9.80 12.07 1.42
CA LEU A 229 -10.47 10.78 1.68
C LEU A 229 -11.44 10.87 2.85
#